data_b5829ae2ac8b077d7d88fb30c0d32270
#
_entry.id   b5829ae2ac8b077d7d88fb30c0d32270
#
_cell.length_a   1.000
_cell.length_b   1.000
_cell.length_c   1.000
_cell.angle_alpha   90.00
_cell.angle_beta   90.00
_cell.angle_gamma   90.00
#
_symmetry.space_group_name_H-M   'P 1'
#
loop_
_entity.id
_entity.type
_entity.pdbx_description
1 polymer ?
#
loop_
_entity_poly.entity_id
_entity_poly.type
_entity_poly.pdbx_seq_one_letter_code
_entity_poly.pdbx_strand_id
1 'polypeptide(L)'
;HIAMDCVIMEFIPEHRDDHKRQTIEGEIVVTVLNNFAMPFIRYNLHDIGIYRDRSCPCGRTFPLLTKIQGRSEDYMITLDGRKIPFVNIVAYWNSLTEFVHEYQVIQEDVNTFIVFVVPKNSFGNEANKTIIYGINKFFPDAYIDIKPVSAIEREKSGKFCAFKSNVKSSNRLYPY
;
A
#
# COMPACT_ATOMS: atom_id res chain seq x y z
N HIS A 1 8.50 18.12 4.68
CA HIS A 1 8.15 18.83 5.91
C HIS A 1 6.65 18.80 6.11
N ILE A 2 6.22 18.56 7.36
CA ILE A 2 4.80 18.59 7.73
C ILE A 2 4.43 20.06 8.01
N ALA A 3 3.49 20.61 7.25
CA ALA A 3 3.02 21.98 7.41
C ALA A 3 2.11 22.09 8.65
N MET A 4 2.69 22.26 9.83
CA MET A 4 1.98 22.26 11.12
C MET A 4 0.99 23.41 11.31
N ASP A 5 1.09 24.43 10.49
CA ASP A 5 0.13 25.54 10.41
C ASP A 5 -1.15 25.17 9.63
N CYS A 6 -1.12 24.09 8.85
CA CYS A 6 -2.23 23.60 8.03
C CYS A 6 -2.79 22.26 8.50
N VAL A 7 -1.94 21.41 9.12
CA VAL A 7 -2.31 20.04 9.46
C VAL A 7 -1.61 19.59 10.75
N ILE A 8 -2.37 18.91 11.62
CA ILE A 8 -1.81 18.05 12.67
C ILE A 8 -1.71 16.64 12.08
N MET A 9 -0.51 16.07 12.10
CA MET A 9 -0.26 14.72 11.61
C MET A 9 0.21 13.84 12.77
N GLU A 10 -0.55 12.77 13.03
CA GLU A 10 -0.26 11.75 14.03
C GLU A 10 0.23 10.49 13.32
N PHE A 11 1.12 9.75 13.96
CA PHE A 11 1.61 8.45 13.49
C PHE A 11 1.21 7.41 14.51
N ILE A 12 0.31 6.51 14.13
CA ILE A 12 -0.20 5.46 15.00
C ILE A 12 0.63 4.20 14.75
N PRO A 13 1.59 3.86 15.63
CA PRO A 13 2.43 2.70 15.43
C PRO A 13 1.65 1.39 15.65
N GLU A 14 2.06 0.34 15.00
CA GLU A 14 1.46 -1.00 15.16
C GLU A 14 1.70 -1.55 16.58
N HIS A 15 2.82 -1.18 17.21
CA HIS A 15 3.16 -1.58 18.59
C HIS A 15 3.28 -0.35 19.51
N ARG A 16 2.67 -0.41 20.70
CA ARG A 16 2.62 0.70 21.66
C ARG A 16 3.99 1.22 22.13
N ASP A 17 5.01 0.38 22.13
CA ASP A 17 6.36 0.75 22.59
C ASP A 17 7.14 1.61 21.59
N ASP A 18 6.65 1.72 20.36
CA ASP A 18 7.33 2.46 19.30
C ASP A 18 7.23 3.99 19.46
N HIS A 19 6.32 4.51 20.31
CA HIS A 19 6.22 5.95 20.61
C HIS A 19 7.45 6.55 21.29
N LYS A 20 8.32 5.72 21.88
CA LYS A 20 9.55 6.17 22.57
C LYS A 20 10.77 6.24 21.66
N ARG A 21 10.63 5.84 20.39
CA ARG A 21 11.73 5.81 19.44
C ARG A 21 11.88 7.15 18.72
N GLN A 22 13.12 7.53 18.40
CA GLN A 22 13.40 8.69 17.52
C GLN A 22 12.83 8.54 16.10
N THR A 23 12.43 7.34 15.73
CA THR A 23 11.78 7.03 14.47
C THR A 23 10.48 6.31 14.78
N ILE A 24 9.36 6.86 14.32
CA ILE A 24 8.03 6.27 14.44
C ILE A 24 7.58 5.85 13.06
N GLU A 25 7.27 4.57 12.91
CA GLU A 25 6.57 4.02 11.74
C GLU A 25 5.14 3.71 12.16
N GLY A 26 4.16 4.23 11.41
CA GLY A 26 2.77 4.02 11.75
C GLY A 26 1.79 4.55 10.73
N GLU A 27 0.52 4.23 10.92
CA GLU A 27 -0.57 4.79 10.12
C GLU A 27 -0.66 6.30 10.31
N ILE A 28 -0.83 7.00 9.20
CA ILE A 28 -0.95 8.46 9.20
C ILE A 28 -2.40 8.85 9.45
N VAL A 29 -2.60 9.56 10.55
CA VAL A 29 -3.89 10.18 10.90
C VAL A 29 -3.72 11.70 10.85
N VAL A 30 -4.65 12.39 10.19
CA VAL A 30 -4.56 13.83 9.99
C VAL A 30 -5.77 14.58 10.51
N THR A 31 -5.50 15.76 11.10
CA THR A 31 -6.51 16.79 11.37
C THR A 31 -6.17 18.03 10.55
N VAL A 32 -7.07 18.42 9.65
CA VAL A 32 -6.89 19.58 8.79
C VAL A 32 -7.39 20.83 9.49
N LEU A 33 -6.52 21.86 9.63
CA LEU A 33 -6.80 23.05 10.45
C LEU A 33 -7.49 24.18 9.69
N ASN A 34 -7.44 24.18 8.37
CA ASN A 34 -7.90 25.28 7.51
C ASN A 34 -9.08 24.91 6.59
N ASN A 35 -9.66 23.72 6.69
CA ASN A 35 -10.83 23.31 5.92
C ASN A 35 -12.08 23.28 6.80
N PHE A 36 -12.75 24.42 6.93
CA PHE A 36 -13.95 24.53 7.76
C PHE A 36 -15.22 24.04 7.06
N ALA A 37 -15.24 23.97 5.74
CA ALA A 37 -16.40 23.49 4.98
C ALA A 37 -16.57 21.97 5.07
N MET A 38 -15.47 21.23 5.16
CA MET A 38 -15.45 19.77 5.37
C MET A 38 -14.29 19.44 6.29
N PRO A 39 -14.46 19.57 7.62
CA PRO A 39 -13.38 19.37 8.57
C PRO A 39 -13.01 17.88 8.65
N PHE A 40 -11.76 17.57 8.35
CA PHE A 40 -11.17 16.26 8.64
C PHE A 40 -10.53 16.33 10.03
N ILE A 41 -11.13 15.62 11.00
CA ILE A 41 -10.63 15.53 12.38
C ILE A 41 -10.22 14.09 12.62
N ARG A 42 -8.93 13.87 12.91
CA ARG A 42 -8.32 12.55 13.12
C ARG A 42 -8.70 11.56 12.01
N TYR A 43 -8.66 12.04 10.76
CA TYR A 43 -8.98 11.22 9.60
C TYR A 43 -7.80 10.29 9.28
N ASN A 44 -8.05 8.97 9.29
CA ASN A 44 -7.05 7.98 8.90
C ASN A 44 -6.88 7.98 7.37
N LEU A 45 -5.67 8.25 6.89
CA LEU A 45 -5.35 8.20 5.47
C LEU A 45 -5.18 6.77 4.96
N HIS A 46 -5.03 5.80 5.88
CA HIS A 46 -4.61 4.43 5.57
C HIS A 46 -3.25 4.34 4.87
N ASP A 47 -2.44 5.36 4.99
CA ASP A 47 -1.05 5.34 4.54
C ASP A 47 -0.11 5.09 5.72
N ILE A 48 0.97 4.32 5.49
CA ILE A 48 2.04 4.11 6.46
C ILE A 48 3.13 5.15 6.21
N GLY A 49 3.45 5.92 7.23
CA GLY A 49 4.51 6.91 7.21
C GLY A 49 5.63 6.61 8.18
N ILE A 50 6.82 7.09 7.85
CA ILE A 50 7.98 7.09 8.74
C ILE A 50 8.30 8.53 9.14
N TYR A 51 8.05 8.84 10.39
CA TYR A 51 8.43 10.09 11.03
C TYR A 51 9.80 9.94 11.72
N ARG A 52 10.62 10.97 11.64
CA ARG A 52 11.86 11.08 12.41
C ARG A 52 11.97 12.44 13.07
N ASP A 53 12.23 12.43 14.36
CA ASP A 53 12.55 13.63 15.11
C ASP A 53 14.02 14.03 14.86
N ARG A 54 14.21 14.80 13.78
CA ARG A 54 15.51 15.37 13.41
C ARG A 54 15.35 16.68 12.65
N SER A 55 16.33 17.56 12.78
CA SER A 55 16.40 18.78 11.98
C SER A 55 16.68 18.47 10.49
N CYS A 56 16.11 19.29 9.60
CA CYS A 56 16.43 19.21 8.18
C CYS A 56 17.65 20.07 7.84
N PRO A 57 18.59 19.59 7.02
CA PRO A 57 19.72 20.39 6.55
C PRO A 57 19.32 21.67 5.81
N CYS A 58 18.07 21.78 5.31
CA CYS A 58 17.57 22.98 4.64
C CYS A 58 17.24 24.15 5.60
N GLY A 59 17.39 23.96 6.91
CA GLY A 59 17.17 24.99 7.94
C GLY A 59 15.69 25.21 8.35
N ARG A 60 14.72 24.53 7.72
CA ARG A 60 13.33 24.59 8.17
C ARG A 60 13.12 23.80 9.44
N THR A 61 12.30 24.35 10.36
CA THR A 61 12.03 23.78 11.69
C THR A 61 10.84 22.82 11.72
N PHE A 62 10.07 22.73 10.63
CA PHE A 62 8.94 21.81 10.55
C PHE A 62 9.37 20.34 10.62
N PRO A 63 8.60 19.48 11.30
CA PRO A 63 8.87 18.06 11.39
C PRO A 63 8.98 17.39 10.02
N LEU A 64 9.69 16.26 9.97
CA LEU A 64 9.94 15.54 8.73
C LEU A 64 9.15 14.24 8.66
N LEU A 65 8.36 14.11 7.61
CA LEU A 65 7.94 12.82 7.11
C LEU A 65 9.05 12.31 6.18
N THR A 66 9.77 11.27 6.59
CA THR A 66 10.95 10.80 5.85
C THR A 66 10.59 9.85 4.71
N LYS A 67 9.47 9.12 4.84
CA LYS A 67 9.01 8.19 3.82
C LYS A 67 7.50 7.94 3.98
N ILE A 68 6.80 7.76 2.87
CA ILE A 68 5.50 7.11 2.78
C ILE A 68 5.73 5.73 2.17
N GLN A 69 5.33 4.67 2.86
CA GLN A 69 5.59 3.29 2.41
C GLN A 69 4.48 2.72 1.53
N GLY A 70 3.30 3.33 1.55
CA GLY A 70 2.10 2.86 0.87
C GLY A 70 0.93 2.70 1.85
N ARG A 71 -0.16 2.10 1.39
CA ARG A 71 -1.39 1.95 2.21
C ARG A 71 -1.27 0.81 3.19
N SER A 72 -1.87 0.97 4.37
CA SER A 72 -1.91 -0.06 5.42
C SER A 72 -2.69 -1.32 5.02
N GLU A 73 -3.55 -1.21 4.01
CA GLU A 73 -4.36 -2.33 3.50
C GLU A 73 -3.72 -3.05 2.30
N ASP A 74 -2.73 -2.43 1.65
CA ASP A 74 -2.10 -2.95 0.44
C ASP A 74 -0.81 -3.74 0.75
N TYR A 75 -0.86 -4.63 1.76
CA TYR A 75 0.26 -5.50 2.12
C TYR A 75 -0.05 -6.96 1.83
N MET A 76 0.90 -7.60 1.17
CA MET A 76 0.93 -9.05 1.04
C MET A 76 1.60 -9.67 2.26
N ILE A 77 1.11 -10.84 2.68
CA ILE A 77 1.63 -11.57 3.83
C ILE A 77 2.45 -12.76 3.33
N THR A 78 3.69 -12.85 3.76
CA THR A 78 4.58 -13.99 3.47
C THR A 78 4.37 -15.14 4.45
N LEU A 79 4.89 -16.33 4.13
CA LEU A 79 4.83 -17.54 5.01
C LEU A 79 5.42 -17.28 6.41
N ASP A 80 6.46 -16.45 6.50
CA ASP A 80 7.09 -16.09 7.77
C ASP A 80 6.42 -14.88 8.46
N GLY A 81 5.24 -14.46 7.95
CA GLY A 81 4.41 -13.39 8.53
C GLY A 81 4.88 -11.97 8.23
N ARG A 82 5.91 -11.79 7.39
CA ARG A 82 6.33 -10.45 6.97
C ARG A 82 5.29 -9.80 6.07
N LYS A 83 5.15 -8.49 6.21
CA LYS A 83 4.30 -7.64 5.36
C LYS A 83 5.14 -7.07 4.21
N ILE A 84 4.76 -7.36 2.98
CA ILE A 84 5.40 -6.82 1.77
C ILE A 84 4.43 -5.83 1.13
N PRO A 85 4.76 -4.52 1.04
CA PRO A 85 3.90 -3.57 0.35
C PRO A 85 3.67 -3.97 -1.11
N PHE A 86 2.43 -3.95 -1.57
CA PHE A 86 2.08 -4.34 -2.95
C PHE A 86 2.80 -3.47 -4.00
N VAL A 87 3.06 -2.21 -3.67
CA VAL A 87 3.83 -1.29 -4.54
C VAL A 87 5.23 -1.83 -4.89
N ASN A 88 5.80 -2.69 -4.07
CA ASN A 88 7.09 -3.32 -4.37
C ASN A 88 7.01 -4.26 -5.57
N ILE A 89 5.88 -4.98 -5.74
CA ILE A 89 5.64 -5.81 -6.95
C ILE A 89 5.41 -4.90 -8.15
N VAL A 90 4.60 -3.85 -7.99
CA VAL A 90 4.28 -2.90 -9.06
C VAL A 90 5.54 -2.28 -9.66
N ALA A 91 6.59 -2.08 -8.87
CA ALA A 91 7.88 -1.58 -9.37
C ALA A 91 8.51 -2.49 -10.45
N TYR A 92 8.20 -3.79 -10.47
CA TYR A 92 8.65 -4.74 -11.50
C TYR A 92 7.69 -4.81 -12.69
N TRP A 93 6.53 -4.15 -12.63
CA TRP A 93 5.48 -4.19 -13.64
C TRP A 93 5.39 -2.91 -14.48
N ASN A 94 6.47 -2.13 -14.56
CA ASN A 94 6.49 -0.87 -15.32
C ASN A 94 6.08 -1.05 -16.78
N SER A 95 6.49 -2.17 -17.42
CA SER A 95 6.12 -2.50 -18.79
C SER A 95 4.73 -3.14 -18.92
N LEU A 96 4.09 -3.54 -17.82
CA LEU A 96 2.80 -4.24 -17.88
C LEU A 96 1.70 -3.36 -18.48
N THR A 97 1.80 -2.05 -18.32
CA THR A 97 0.89 -1.07 -18.92
C THR A 97 0.86 -1.10 -20.46
N GLU A 98 1.87 -1.67 -21.11
CA GLU A 98 1.89 -1.87 -22.56
C GLU A 98 0.96 -3.02 -23.00
N PHE A 99 0.68 -3.96 -22.11
CA PHE A 99 -0.04 -5.20 -22.37
C PHE A 99 -1.45 -5.24 -21.79
N VAL A 100 -1.74 -4.45 -20.74
CA VAL A 100 -3.04 -4.46 -20.09
C VAL A 100 -3.58 -3.04 -19.88
N HIS A 101 -4.91 -2.91 -19.86
CA HIS A 101 -5.58 -1.67 -19.49
C HIS A 101 -5.64 -1.51 -17.97
N GLU A 102 -5.98 -2.59 -17.27
CA GLU A 102 -6.13 -2.66 -15.81
C GLU A 102 -5.72 -4.04 -15.32
N TYR A 103 -5.32 -4.12 -14.06
CA TYR A 103 -5.09 -5.38 -13.37
C TYR A 103 -5.55 -5.29 -11.92
N GLN A 104 -5.93 -6.42 -11.35
CA GLN A 104 -6.19 -6.58 -9.91
C GLN A 104 -5.54 -7.87 -9.43
N VAL A 105 -4.85 -7.79 -8.30
CA VAL A 105 -4.23 -8.94 -7.64
C VAL A 105 -5.00 -9.28 -6.39
N ILE A 106 -5.33 -10.55 -6.24
CA ILE A 106 -5.92 -11.10 -5.02
C ILE A 106 -4.94 -12.12 -4.45
N GLN A 107 -4.45 -11.87 -3.24
CA GLN A 107 -3.75 -12.89 -2.47
C GLN A 107 -4.81 -13.75 -1.75
N GLU A 108 -5.11 -14.92 -2.29
CA GLU A 108 -6.11 -15.85 -1.73
C GLU A 108 -5.59 -16.58 -0.49
N ASP A 109 -4.34 -16.99 -0.53
CA ASP A 109 -3.61 -17.61 0.55
C ASP A 109 -2.16 -17.12 0.51
N VAL A 110 -1.38 -17.43 1.52
CA VAL A 110 -0.01 -16.92 1.73
C VAL A 110 0.86 -17.05 0.47
N ASN A 111 0.71 -18.13 -0.28
CA ASN A 111 1.50 -18.37 -1.50
C ASN A 111 0.64 -18.61 -2.74
N THR A 112 -0.62 -18.11 -2.74
CA THR A 112 -1.56 -18.26 -3.84
C THR A 112 -2.11 -16.92 -4.28
N PHE A 113 -1.92 -16.60 -5.55
CA PHE A 113 -2.33 -15.32 -6.14
C PHE A 113 -3.24 -15.54 -7.35
N ILE A 114 -4.32 -14.76 -7.42
CA ILE A 114 -5.13 -14.61 -8.62
C ILE A 114 -4.87 -13.21 -9.17
N VAL A 115 -4.54 -13.13 -10.46
CA VAL A 115 -4.28 -11.86 -11.15
C VAL A 115 -5.31 -11.68 -12.25
N PHE A 116 -6.31 -10.85 -12.01
CA PHE A 116 -7.24 -10.43 -13.06
C PHE A 116 -6.59 -9.36 -13.92
N VAL A 117 -6.70 -9.48 -15.23
CA VAL A 117 -6.17 -8.52 -16.19
C VAL A 117 -7.22 -8.16 -17.23
N VAL A 118 -7.34 -6.88 -17.56
CA VAL A 118 -8.10 -6.40 -18.72
C VAL A 118 -7.11 -6.27 -19.87
N PRO A 119 -7.05 -7.26 -20.82
CA PRO A 119 -5.97 -7.35 -21.79
C PRO A 119 -6.09 -6.29 -22.89
N LYS A 120 -4.95 -5.82 -23.37
CA LYS A 120 -4.81 -5.14 -24.66
C LYS A 120 -4.55 -6.16 -25.78
N ASN A 121 -4.57 -5.70 -27.02
CA ASN A 121 -4.26 -6.56 -28.18
C ASN A 121 -2.84 -7.18 -28.12
N SER A 122 -1.92 -6.53 -27.42
CA SER A 122 -0.53 -6.98 -27.21
C SER A 122 -0.37 -7.98 -26.07
N PHE A 123 -1.45 -8.32 -25.34
CA PHE A 123 -1.38 -9.25 -24.21
C PHE A 123 -0.99 -10.66 -24.66
N GLY A 124 0.00 -11.24 -23.99
CA GLY A 124 0.50 -12.58 -24.34
C GLY A 124 1.57 -13.08 -23.34
N ASN A 125 2.42 -13.98 -23.81
CA ASN A 125 3.41 -14.64 -22.98
C ASN A 125 4.37 -13.68 -22.24
N GLU A 126 4.69 -12.56 -22.84
CA GLU A 126 5.59 -11.57 -22.24
C GLU A 126 4.94 -10.87 -21.04
N ALA A 127 3.67 -10.50 -21.15
CA ALA A 127 2.89 -9.98 -20.03
C ALA A 127 2.81 -11.00 -18.88
N ASN A 128 2.52 -12.26 -19.20
CA ASN A 128 2.46 -13.33 -18.20
C ASN A 128 3.80 -13.50 -17.47
N LYS A 129 4.92 -13.51 -18.20
CA LYS A 129 6.27 -13.59 -17.61
C LYS A 129 6.55 -12.40 -16.69
N THR A 130 6.17 -11.20 -17.09
CA THR A 130 6.34 -9.97 -16.28
C THR A 130 5.56 -10.07 -14.96
N ILE A 131 4.30 -10.53 -15.02
CA ILE A 131 3.46 -10.72 -13.83
C ILE A 131 4.10 -11.73 -12.88
N ILE A 132 4.42 -12.92 -13.40
CA ILE A 132 5.02 -14.02 -12.62
C ILE A 132 6.35 -13.60 -12.01
N TYR A 133 7.21 -12.92 -12.77
CA TYR A 133 8.50 -12.45 -12.29
C TYR A 133 8.36 -11.50 -11.10
N GLY A 134 7.45 -10.52 -11.18
CA GLY A 134 7.24 -9.54 -10.11
C GLY A 134 6.79 -10.19 -8.80
N ILE A 135 5.84 -11.13 -8.88
CA ILE A 135 5.36 -11.85 -7.69
C ILE A 135 6.45 -12.77 -7.13
N ASN A 136 7.13 -13.54 -7.96
CA ASN A 136 8.15 -14.52 -7.52
C ASN A 136 9.39 -13.87 -6.89
N LYS A 137 9.61 -12.56 -7.09
CA LYS A 137 10.67 -11.81 -6.36
C LYS A 137 10.47 -11.83 -4.85
N PHE A 138 9.23 -11.89 -4.40
CA PHE A 138 8.88 -11.82 -2.98
C PHE A 138 8.23 -13.12 -2.48
N PHE A 139 7.67 -13.91 -3.40
CA PHE A 139 6.98 -15.16 -3.14
C PHE A 139 7.52 -16.25 -4.09
N PRO A 140 8.71 -16.77 -3.80
CA PRO A 140 9.27 -17.89 -4.57
C PRO A 140 8.29 -19.08 -4.55
N ASP A 141 8.09 -19.70 -5.71
CA ASP A 141 7.20 -20.86 -5.88
C ASP A 141 5.71 -20.58 -5.61
N ALA A 142 5.27 -19.29 -5.71
CA ALA A 142 3.86 -18.96 -5.60
C ALA A 142 3.05 -19.60 -6.73
N TYR A 143 1.86 -20.11 -6.39
CA TYR A 143 0.86 -20.45 -7.40
C TYR A 143 0.20 -19.15 -7.89
N ILE A 144 0.30 -18.89 -9.19
CA ILE A 144 -0.20 -17.65 -9.81
C ILE A 144 -1.16 -18.02 -10.92
N ASP A 145 -2.44 -17.68 -10.74
CA ASP A 145 -3.50 -17.88 -11.73
C ASP A 145 -3.84 -16.54 -12.39
N ILE A 146 -3.48 -16.40 -13.67
CA ILE A 146 -3.71 -15.17 -14.45
C ILE A 146 -5.00 -15.31 -15.25
N LYS A 147 -5.98 -14.46 -14.96
CA LYS A 147 -7.33 -14.50 -15.54
C LYS A 147 -7.61 -13.26 -16.39
N PRO A 148 -7.61 -13.39 -17.72
CA PRO A 148 -8.12 -12.33 -18.59
C PRO A 148 -9.63 -12.13 -18.37
N VAL A 149 -10.05 -10.89 -18.18
CA VAL A 149 -11.45 -10.47 -17.98
C VAL A 149 -11.77 -9.27 -18.86
N SER A 150 -13.05 -9.05 -19.14
CA SER A 150 -13.49 -7.88 -19.92
C SER A 150 -13.48 -6.58 -19.11
N ALA A 151 -13.67 -6.68 -17.80
CA ALA A 151 -13.64 -5.55 -16.87
C ALA A 151 -13.34 -6.05 -15.46
N ILE A 152 -12.79 -5.18 -14.61
CA ILE A 152 -12.60 -5.41 -13.17
C ILE A 152 -13.67 -4.65 -12.41
N GLU A 153 -14.40 -5.36 -11.53
CA GLU A 153 -15.44 -4.77 -10.72
C GLU A 153 -14.90 -3.68 -9.79
N ARG A 154 -15.63 -2.57 -9.72
CA ARG A 154 -15.34 -1.49 -8.78
C ARG A 154 -16.01 -1.78 -7.42
N GLU A 155 -15.45 -1.26 -6.37
CA GLU A 155 -16.11 -1.26 -5.07
C GLU A 155 -17.43 -0.48 -5.11
N LYS A 156 -18.30 -0.69 -4.13
CA LYS A 156 -19.57 0.05 -4.01
C LYS A 156 -19.38 1.58 -4.00
N SER A 157 -18.23 2.05 -3.56
CA SER A 157 -17.80 3.46 -3.59
C SER A 157 -17.40 3.96 -4.98
N GLY A 158 -17.29 3.07 -5.98
CA GLY A 158 -16.72 3.37 -7.31
C GLY A 158 -15.19 3.34 -7.34
N LYS A 159 -14.52 3.12 -6.20
CA LYS A 159 -13.05 3.10 -6.11
C LYS A 159 -12.50 1.83 -6.77
N PHE A 160 -11.40 2.01 -7.50
CA PHE A 160 -10.60 0.89 -8.01
C PHE A 160 -9.66 0.37 -6.91
N CYS A 161 -9.68 -0.93 -6.69
CA CYS A 161 -8.78 -1.61 -5.78
C CYS A 161 -7.87 -2.54 -6.58
N ALA A 162 -6.59 -2.16 -6.70
CA ALA A 162 -5.61 -2.92 -7.49
C ALA A 162 -5.10 -4.17 -6.75
N PHE A 163 -5.23 -4.21 -5.42
CA PHE A 163 -4.79 -5.32 -4.59
C PHE A 163 -5.80 -5.63 -3.50
N LYS A 164 -6.01 -6.93 -3.24
CA LYS A 164 -6.78 -7.43 -2.09
C LYS A 164 -6.04 -8.62 -1.48
N SER A 165 -6.09 -8.75 -0.16
CA SER A 165 -5.59 -9.95 0.53
C SER A 165 -6.69 -10.58 1.37
N ASN A 166 -6.92 -11.88 1.16
CA ASN A 166 -7.78 -12.71 2.00
C ASN A 166 -7.01 -13.32 3.17
N VAL A 167 -5.69 -13.16 3.19
CA VAL A 167 -4.83 -13.63 4.27
C VAL A 167 -4.98 -12.71 5.47
N LYS A 168 -5.51 -13.26 6.57
CA LYS A 168 -5.63 -12.52 7.81
C LYS A 168 -4.26 -12.35 8.44
N SER A 169 -3.81 -11.11 8.61
CA SER A 169 -2.71 -10.82 9.52
C SER A 169 -3.17 -11.20 10.93
N SER A 170 -2.39 -12.04 11.61
CA SER A 170 -2.66 -12.44 13.00
C SER A 170 -2.58 -11.27 14.01
N ASN A 171 -2.23 -10.08 13.56
CA ASN A 171 -2.04 -8.87 14.35
C ASN A 171 -2.90 -7.68 13.88
N ARG A 172 -4.23 -7.82 13.84
CA ARG A 172 -5.08 -6.62 13.94
C ARG A 172 -5.23 -6.27 15.43
N LEU A 173 -4.39 -5.38 15.93
CA LEU A 173 -4.41 -4.94 17.34
C LEU A 173 -5.25 -3.67 17.58
N TYR A 174 -6.09 -3.24 16.65
CA TYR A 174 -7.00 -2.13 16.92
C TYR A 174 -8.45 -2.50 16.66
N PRO A 175 -9.25 -2.74 17.73
CA PRO A 175 -10.67 -2.48 17.67
C PRO A 175 -10.83 -0.95 17.61
N TYR A 176 -11.58 -0.45 16.65
CA TYR A 176 -12.04 0.94 16.57
C TYR A 176 -12.82 1.33 17.81
#